data_182e8de49934d51f113bf219b3e61829
#
_entry.id   182e8de49934d51f113bf219b3e61829
#
_cell.length_a   1.000
_cell.length_b   1.000
_cell.length_c   1.000
_cell.angle_alpha   90.00
_cell.angle_beta   90.00
_cell.angle_gamma   90.00
#
_symmetry.space_group_name_H-M   'P 1'
#
loop_
_entity.id
_entity.type
_entity.pdbx_description
1 polymer ?
#
loop_
_entity_poly.entity_id
_entity_poly.type
_entity_poly.pdbx_seq_one_letter_code
_entity_poly.pdbx_strand_id
1 'polypeptide(L)'
;MILSLHPETPQIRHLEHIAEILQRDGVIAYPTDTLFGLGCLVSRKKAVDRIQAMKGRDPKKPMSILCADMEMLCRYTRHLDTPTFRILKQMFPGPYTAVLACSREVPRHLQKKQTVGLRIPDHVFCQAITRLVGEPIITTSCNASGEAPLQNAWEIQEEMGHLLDLVVDCGEPSGLASTVVDLTGDEPVLLRAGAGKWPL
;
A
#
# COMPACT_ATOMS: atom_id res chain seq x y z
N MET A 1 -1.65 12.17 16.24
CA MET A 1 -1.91 11.23 17.37
C MET A 1 -1.43 9.85 16.96
N ILE A 2 -0.72 9.12 17.86
CA ILE A 2 -0.30 7.73 17.62
C ILE A 2 -1.33 6.80 18.27
N LEU A 3 -1.72 5.73 17.54
CA LEU A 3 -2.56 4.66 18.05
C LEU A 3 -1.79 3.35 17.97
N SER A 4 -1.48 2.76 19.13
CA SER A 4 -0.75 1.50 19.21
C SER A 4 -1.72 0.31 19.19
N LEU A 5 -1.41 -0.70 18.37
CA LEU A 5 -2.14 -1.95 18.23
C LEU A 5 -1.19 -3.13 18.49
N HIS A 6 -1.78 -4.25 18.91
CA HIS A 6 -1.02 -5.49 19.00
C HIS A 6 -0.66 -6.00 17.59
N PRO A 7 0.62 -6.32 17.28
CA PRO A 7 1.07 -6.62 15.93
C PRO A 7 0.42 -7.90 15.35
N GLU A 8 0.23 -8.94 16.15
CA GLU A 8 -0.33 -10.22 15.69
C GLU A 8 -1.84 -10.33 15.88
N THR A 9 -2.40 -9.61 16.86
CA THR A 9 -3.83 -9.65 17.20
C THR A 9 -4.39 -8.23 17.38
N PRO A 10 -4.48 -7.43 16.30
CA PRO A 10 -5.00 -6.06 16.38
C PRO A 10 -6.42 -6.05 16.96
N GLN A 11 -6.65 -5.17 17.91
CA GLN A 11 -7.94 -5.04 18.59
C GLN A 11 -9.01 -4.54 17.60
N ILE A 12 -10.12 -5.28 17.49
CA ILE A 12 -11.19 -4.97 16.53
C ILE A 12 -11.72 -3.54 16.68
N ARG A 13 -11.88 -3.04 17.90
CA ARG A 13 -12.34 -1.68 18.18
C ARG A 13 -11.39 -0.61 17.60
N HIS A 14 -10.08 -0.86 17.60
CA HIS A 14 -9.11 0.05 17.00
C HIS A 14 -9.16 -0.01 15.48
N LEU A 15 -9.35 -1.21 14.90
CA LEU A 15 -9.53 -1.37 13.46
C LEU A 15 -10.80 -0.64 12.98
N GLU A 16 -11.91 -0.76 13.70
CA GLU A 16 -13.16 -0.04 13.41
C GLU A 16 -12.97 1.48 13.44
N HIS A 17 -12.27 1.99 14.46
CA HIS A 17 -11.95 3.42 14.55
C HIS A 17 -11.08 3.90 13.36
N ILE A 18 -10.08 3.10 12.95
CA ILE A 18 -9.24 3.41 11.78
C ILE A 18 -10.08 3.37 10.50
N ALA A 19 -10.98 2.40 10.37
CA ALA A 19 -11.89 2.29 9.24
C ALA A 19 -12.79 3.53 9.11
N GLU A 20 -13.32 4.04 10.21
CA GLU A 20 -14.11 5.27 10.23
C GLU A 20 -13.31 6.49 9.75
N ILE A 21 -12.03 6.62 10.19
CA ILE A 21 -11.13 7.68 9.73
C ILE A 21 -10.96 7.58 8.21
N LEU A 22 -10.61 6.40 7.71
CA LEU A 22 -10.42 6.16 6.27
C LEU A 22 -11.68 6.47 5.45
N GLN A 23 -12.86 6.09 5.96
CA GLN A 23 -14.16 6.34 5.31
C GLN A 23 -14.54 7.83 5.27
N ARG A 24 -13.94 8.68 6.12
CA ARG A 24 -14.14 10.14 6.17
C ARG A 24 -13.04 10.93 5.46
N ASP A 25 -12.50 10.41 4.37
CA ASP A 25 -11.38 11.01 3.61
C ASP A 25 -10.08 11.15 4.44
N GLY A 26 -9.90 10.30 5.46
CA GLY A 26 -8.71 10.33 6.31
C GLY A 26 -7.47 9.79 5.63
N VAL A 27 -6.32 10.34 6.01
CA VAL A 27 -4.99 9.88 5.61
C VAL A 27 -4.26 9.38 6.85
N ILE A 28 -3.78 8.14 6.79
CA ILE A 28 -3.07 7.50 7.89
C ILE A 28 -1.63 7.16 7.50
N ALA A 29 -0.74 7.13 8.49
CA ALA A 29 0.54 6.44 8.38
C ALA A 29 0.44 5.09 9.11
N TYR A 30 1.03 4.04 8.55
CA TYR A 30 0.95 2.69 9.10
C TYR A 30 2.13 1.83 8.68
N PRO A 31 2.58 0.87 9.53
CA PRO A 31 3.64 -0.06 9.17
C PRO A 31 3.15 -1.11 8.17
N THR A 32 4.07 -1.57 7.32
CA THR A 32 3.91 -2.74 6.45
C THR A 32 5.05 -3.72 6.69
N ASP A 33 5.09 -4.82 5.95
CA ASP A 33 6.22 -5.75 5.93
C ASP A 33 7.54 -5.13 5.41
N THR A 34 7.49 -3.95 4.81
CA THR A 34 8.63 -3.29 4.16
C THR A 34 8.99 -1.95 4.79
N LEU A 35 8.13 -0.95 4.67
CA LEU A 35 8.30 0.43 5.14
C LEU A 35 7.00 0.92 5.77
N PHE A 36 7.06 2.00 6.55
CA PHE A 36 5.86 2.76 6.86
C PHE A 36 5.25 3.34 5.59
N GLY A 37 3.95 3.16 5.45
CA GLY A 37 3.14 3.67 4.33
C GLY A 37 2.29 4.86 4.74
N LEU A 38 2.10 5.80 3.82
CA LEU A 38 0.98 6.74 3.83
C LEU A 38 -0.16 6.13 3.03
N GLY A 39 -1.38 6.17 3.57
CA GLY A 39 -2.52 5.56 2.90
C GLY A 39 -3.85 6.22 3.17
N CYS A 40 -4.74 6.03 2.21
CA CYS A 40 -6.17 6.36 2.24
C CYS A 40 -6.91 5.38 1.33
N LEU A 41 -8.24 5.35 1.39
CA LEU A 41 -9.03 4.50 0.49
C LEU A 41 -8.89 4.97 -0.97
N VAL A 42 -8.85 4.00 -1.91
CA VAL A 42 -8.68 4.29 -3.35
C VAL A 42 -9.84 5.11 -3.92
N SER A 43 -11.04 4.98 -3.35
CA SER A 43 -12.24 5.74 -3.73
C SER A 43 -12.21 7.21 -3.29
N ARG A 44 -11.36 7.58 -2.33
CA ARG A 44 -11.33 8.89 -1.67
C ARG A 44 -10.36 9.86 -2.35
N LYS A 45 -10.78 10.40 -3.51
CA LYS A 45 -9.92 11.28 -4.32
C LYS A 45 -9.32 12.45 -3.54
N LYS A 46 -10.09 13.09 -2.64
CA LYS A 46 -9.57 14.20 -1.80
C LYS A 46 -8.39 13.77 -0.92
N ALA A 47 -8.49 12.59 -0.30
CA ALA A 47 -7.41 12.03 0.51
C ALA A 47 -6.19 11.67 -0.34
N VAL A 48 -6.40 11.16 -1.56
CA VAL A 48 -5.34 10.90 -2.54
C VAL A 48 -4.59 12.19 -2.89
N ASP A 49 -5.32 13.26 -3.21
CA ASP A 49 -4.76 14.56 -3.53
C ASP A 49 -3.96 15.14 -2.34
N ARG A 50 -4.44 14.93 -1.08
CA ARG A 50 -3.68 15.27 0.14
C ARG A 50 -2.35 14.52 0.21
N ILE A 51 -2.32 13.21 0.00
CA ILE A 51 -1.07 12.42 0.00
C ILE A 51 -0.11 12.94 -1.06
N GLN A 52 -0.59 13.27 -2.25
CA GLN A 52 0.25 13.83 -3.33
C GLN A 52 0.86 15.17 -2.92
N ALA A 53 0.06 16.06 -2.33
CA ALA A 53 0.52 17.36 -1.84
C ALA A 53 1.55 17.23 -0.71
N MET A 54 1.29 16.38 0.31
CA MET A 54 2.21 16.11 1.42
C MET A 54 3.60 15.67 0.94
N LYS A 55 3.62 14.84 -0.09
CA LYS A 55 4.88 14.32 -0.64
C LYS A 55 5.59 15.29 -1.58
N GLY A 56 5.00 16.40 -1.98
CA GLY A 56 5.52 17.22 -3.09
C GLY A 56 5.75 16.39 -4.35
N ARG A 57 4.90 15.35 -4.55
CA ARG A 57 5.12 14.32 -5.58
C ARG A 57 4.60 14.78 -6.94
N ASP A 58 5.37 14.51 -7.99
CA ASP A 58 4.87 14.61 -9.35
C ASP A 58 3.60 13.73 -9.49
N PRO A 59 2.44 14.32 -9.86
CA PRO A 59 1.19 13.57 -10.04
C PRO A 59 1.29 12.41 -11.04
N LYS A 60 2.27 12.44 -11.94
CA LYS A 60 2.54 11.37 -12.92
C LYS A 60 3.25 10.15 -12.32
N LYS A 61 3.82 10.24 -11.13
CA LYS A 61 4.43 9.09 -10.44
C LYS A 61 3.33 8.23 -9.83
N PRO A 62 3.18 6.94 -10.23
CA PRO A 62 2.12 6.08 -9.73
C PRO A 62 2.29 5.78 -8.25
N MET A 63 1.18 5.61 -7.54
CA MET A 63 1.14 5.01 -6.20
C MET A 63 0.66 3.57 -6.32
N SER A 64 1.11 2.72 -5.39
CA SER A 64 0.64 1.34 -5.33
C SER A 64 -0.67 1.24 -4.56
N ILE A 65 -1.38 0.14 -4.79
CA ILE A 65 -2.62 -0.20 -4.12
C ILE A 65 -2.35 -1.45 -3.26
N LEU A 66 -2.74 -1.39 -2.00
CA LEU A 66 -2.65 -2.47 -1.04
C LEU A 66 -3.98 -3.21 -0.99
N CYS A 67 -3.95 -4.52 -1.27
CA CYS A 67 -5.09 -5.43 -1.24
C CYS A 67 -5.03 -6.33 -0.01
N ALA A 68 -6.19 -6.79 0.46
CA ALA A 68 -6.28 -7.71 1.58
C ALA A 68 -5.82 -9.13 1.23
N ASP A 69 -6.09 -9.55 0.00
CA ASP A 69 -5.88 -10.92 -0.50
C ASP A 69 -5.90 -10.97 -2.04
N MET A 70 -5.71 -12.17 -2.57
CA MET A 70 -5.72 -12.42 -4.02
C MET A 70 -7.08 -12.16 -4.67
N GLU A 71 -8.18 -12.37 -3.97
CA GLU A 71 -9.51 -12.11 -4.50
C GLU A 71 -9.68 -10.61 -4.76
N MET A 72 -9.33 -9.77 -3.78
CA MET A 72 -9.36 -8.32 -3.94
C MET A 72 -8.40 -7.88 -5.05
N LEU A 73 -7.19 -8.41 -5.11
CA LEU A 73 -6.21 -8.10 -6.16
C LEU A 73 -6.79 -8.37 -7.55
N CYS A 74 -7.42 -9.54 -7.77
CA CYS A 74 -8.02 -9.92 -9.05
C CYS A 74 -9.14 -8.98 -9.50
N ARG A 75 -9.91 -8.37 -8.58
CA ARG A 75 -10.93 -7.36 -8.96
C ARG A 75 -10.33 -6.10 -9.57
N TYR A 76 -9.12 -5.72 -9.14
CA TYR A 76 -8.43 -4.50 -9.60
C TYR A 76 -7.49 -4.74 -10.79
N THR A 77 -7.39 -5.99 -11.28
CA THR A 77 -6.62 -6.36 -12.47
C THR A 77 -7.53 -6.74 -13.64
N ARG A 78 -7.02 -6.67 -14.85
CA ARG A 78 -7.62 -7.37 -15.99
C ARG A 78 -7.44 -8.86 -15.83
N HIS A 79 -8.02 -9.63 -16.77
CA HIS A 79 -7.83 -11.08 -16.80
C HIS A 79 -6.35 -11.45 -16.67
N LEU A 80 -6.05 -12.30 -15.69
CA LEU A 80 -4.73 -12.86 -15.45
C LEU A 80 -4.65 -14.23 -16.08
N ASP A 81 -3.61 -14.49 -16.83
CA ASP A 81 -3.30 -15.84 -17.30
C ASP A 81 -2.76 -16.73 -16.16
N THR A 82 -2.73 -18.03 -16.43
CA THR A 82 -2.29 -19.02 -15.43
C THR A 82 -0.83 -18.84 -15.00
N PRO A 83 0.14 -18.59 -15.91
CA PRO A 83 1.52 -18.31 -15.51
C PRO A 83 1.64 -17.11 -14.58
N THR A 84 1.08 -15.96 -14.95
CA THR A 84 1.10 -14.74 -14.13
C THR A 84 0.47 -14.98 -12.76
N PHE A 85 -0.68 -15.68 -12.70
CA PHE A 85 -1.34 -15.99 -11.43
C PHE A 85 -0.46 -16.89 -10.53
N ARG A 86 0.31 -17.83 -11.08
CA ARG A 86 1.25 -18.65 -10.32
C ARG A 86 2.39 -17.83 -9.73
N ILE A 87 2.93 -16.88 -10.49
CA ILE A 87 3.95 -15.95 -10.00
C ILE A 87 3.39 -15.11 -8.84
N LEU A 88 2.20 -14.53 -9.00
CA LEU A 88 1.57 -13.75 -7.94
C LEU A 88 1.36 -14.57 -6.65
N LYS A 89 1.03 -15.86 -6.76
CA LYS A 89 0.92 -16.75 -5.60
C LYS A 89 2.25 -17.02 -4.89
N GLN A 90 3.36 -16.90 -5.59
CA GLN A 90 4.70 -17.00 -4.98
C GLN A 90 5.14 -15.68 -4.35
N MET A 91 4.68 -14.54 -4.90
CA MET A 91 5.01 -13.22 -4.41
C MET A 91 4.19 -12.82 -3.16
N PHE A 92 2.92 -13.26 -3.08
CA PHE A 92 1.96 -12.74 -2.10
C PHE A 92 1.37 -13.81 -1.17
N PRO A 93 1.16 -13.46 0.13
CA PRO A 93 1.59 -12.22 0.80
C PRO A 93 3.10 -12.07 0.87
N GLY A 94 3.62 -10.82 0.74
CA GLY A 94 5.06 -10.63 0.83
C GLY A 94 5.55 -9.25 0.35
N PRO A 95 6.88 -9.03 0.43
CA PRO A 95 7.50 -7.72 0.25
C PRO A 95 7.66 -7.34 -1.24
N TYR A 96 6.61 -7.53 -2.02
CA TYR A 96 6.59 -7.29 -3.45
C TYR A 96 5.57 -6.23 -3.86
N THR A 97 5.79 -5.67 -5.05
CA THR A 97 4.82 -4.87 -5.79
C THR A 97 4.76 -5.41 -7.21
N ALA A 98 3.61 -5.95 -7.60
CA ALA A 98 3.36 -6.40 -8.97
C ALA A 98 2.73 -5.25 -9.78
N VAL A 99 3.35 -4.89 -10.89
CA VAL A 99 2.75 -3.98 -11.87
C VAL A 99 1.94 -4.81 -12.85
N LEU A 100 0.64 -4.54 -12.94
CA LEU A 100 -0.33 -5.30 -13.71
C LEU A 100 -1.23 -4.39 -14.53
N ALA A 101 -1.80 -4.92 -15.61
CA ALA A 101 -2.85 -4.24 -16.36
C ALA A 101 -4.09 -4.08 -15.47
N CYS A 102 -4.54 -2.83 -15.28
CA CYS A 102 -5.62 -2.52 -14.35
C CYS A 102 -7.00 -2.79 -14.95
N SER A 103 -7.96 -3.18 -14.10
CA SER A 103 -9.37 -3.24 -14.43
C SER A 103 -10.01 -1.84 -14.43
N ARG A 104 -11.31 -1.78 -14.72
CA ARG A 104 -12.09 -0.52 -14.65
C ARG A 104 -12.35 -0.06 -13.21
N GLU A 105 -12.15 -0.94 -12.22
CA GLU A 105 -12.30 -0.64 -10.78
C GLU A 105 -11.19 0.31 -10.29
N VAL A 106 -10.02 0.31 -10.95
CA VAL A 106 -8.94 1.25 -10.59
C VAL A 106 -9.30 2.66 -11.04
N PRO A 107 -9.39 3.66 -10.15
CA PRO A 107 -9.64 5.05 -10.53
C PRO A 107 -8.60 5.58 -11.52
N ARG A 108 -9.04 6.33 -12.54
CA ARG A 108 -8.16 6.81 -13.64
C ARG A 108 -6.94 7.59 -13.17
N HIS A 109 -7.06 8.35 -12.08
CA HIS A 109 -5.96 9.15 -11.53
C HIS A 109 -4.87 8.31 -10.85
N LEU A 110 -5.12 7.02 -10.61
CA LEU A 110 -4.14 6.07 -10.06
C LEU A 110 -3.48 5.21 -11.15
N GLN A 111 -4.01 5.23 -12.36
CA GLN A 111 -3.48 4.45 -13.47
C GLN A 111 -2.30 5.13 -14.14
N LYS A 112 -1.29 4.35 -14.52
CA LYS A 112 -0.24 4.81 -15.44
C LYS A 112 -0.23 3.90 -16.67
N LYS A 113 -0.55 4.45 -17.85
CA LYS A 113 -0.65 3.66 -19.09
C LYS A 113 -1.55 2.41 -18.94
N GLN A 114 -2.68 2.55 -18.23
CA GLN A 114 -3.59 1.44 -17.90
C GLN A 114 -2.98 0.32 -17.05
N THR A 115 -1.93 0.64 -16.29
CA THR A 115 -1.33 -0.28 -15.31
C THR A 115 -1.43 0.29 -13.90
N VAL A 116 -1.29 -0.57 -12.91
CA VAL A 116 -1.27 -0.24 -11.48
C VAL A 116 -0.31 -1.16 -10.74
N GLY A 117 0.39 -0.63 -9.75
CA GLY A 117 1.18 -1.42 -8.81
C GLY A 117 0.29 -1.97 -7.70
N LEU A 118 0.30 -3.28 -7.47
CA LEU A 118 -0.51 -3.96 -6.47
C LEU A 118 0.37 -4.68 -5.46
N ARG A 119 -0.08 -4.68 -4.20
CA ARG A 119 0.60 -5.34 -3.08
C ARG A 119 -0.39 -6.10 -2.22
N ILE A 120 0.06 -7.23 -1.67
CA ILE A 120 -0.55 -7.90 -0.51
C ILE A 120 0.59 -8.08 0.50
N PRO A 121 0.78 -7.12 1.44
CA PRO A 121 1.84 -7.23 2.44
C PRO A 121 1.64 -8.45 3.34
N ASP A 122 2.73 -9.09 3.73
CA ASP A 122 2.71 -10.08 4.82
C ASP A 122 2.71 -9.34 6.17
N HIS A 123 1.56 -8.72 6.46
CA HIS A 123 1.37 -7.89 7.64
C HIS A 123 -0.09 -7.94 8.10
N VAL A 124 -0.31 -8.42 9.32
CA VAL A 124 -1.65 -8.69 9.88
C VAL A 124 -2.55 -7.46 9.84
N PHE A 125 -2.05 -6.30 10.32
CA PHE A 125 -2.81 -5.06 10.30
C PHE A 125 -3.25 -4.67 8.88
N CYS A 126 -2.33 -4.71 7.90
CA CYS A 126 -2.63 -4.32 6.52
C CYS A 126 -3.76 -5.16 5.92
N GLN A 127 -3.70 -6.47 6.11
CA GLN A 127 -4.73 -7.38 5.61
C GLN A 127 -6.07 -7.20 6.34
N ALA A 128 -6.02 -7.03 7.68
CA ALA A 128 -7.22 -6.87 8.50
C ALA A 128 -7.97 -5.57 8.19
N ILE A 129 -7.28 -4.43 8.14
CA ILE A 129 -7.92 -3.15 7.87
C ILE A 129 -8.49 -3.08 6.44
N THR A 130 -7.72 -3.58 5.44
CA THR A 130 -8.18 -3.58 4.05
C THR A 130 -9.39 -4.49 3.85
N ARG A 131 -9.43 -5.64 4.54
CA ARG A 131 -10.61 -6.53 4.55
C ARG A 131 -11.81 -5.87 5.24
N LEU A 132 -11.59 -5.19 6.35
CA LEU A 132 -12.67 -4.54 7.12
C LEU A 132 -13.32 -3.40 6.32
N VAL A 133 -12.55 -2.57 5.63
CA VAL A 133 -13.09 -1.47 4.81
C VAL A 133 -13.66 -1.94 3.47
N GLY A 134 -13.32 -3.16 3.02
CA GLY A 134 -13.89 -3.79 1.81
C GLY A 134 -13.34 -3.24 0.48
N GLU A 135 -12.39 -2.32 0.51
CA GLU A 135 -11.72 -1.77 -0.67
C GLU A 135 -10.22 -1.58 -0.42
N PRO A 136 -9.38 -1.48 -1.48
CA PRO A 136 -7.96 -1.30 -1.32
C PRO A 136 -7.59 0.05 -0.72
N ILE A 137 -6.40 0.08 -0.11
CA ILE A 137 -5.78 1.30 0.43
C ILE A 137 -4.64 1.69 -0.50
N ILE A 138 -4.55 2.96 -0.87
CA ILE A 138 -3.35 3.50 -1.51
C ILE A 138 -2.18 3.34 -0.55
N THR A 139 -1.03 3.00 -1.10
CA THR A 139 0.20 2.90 -0.31
C THR A 139 1.38 3.56 -1.03
N THR A 140 2.07 4.41 -0.30
CA THR A 140 3.33 5.01 -0.70
C THR A 140 4.20 5.18 0.56
N SER A 141 5.54 5.16 0.43
CA SER A 141 6.44 5.33 1.58
C SER A 141 6.18 6.63 2.34
N CYS A 142 6.34 6.59 3.66
CA CYS A 142 6.17 7.74 4.55
C CYS A 142 7.44 8.61 4.52
N ASN A 143 7.49 9.58 3.62
CA ASN A 143 8.59 10.54 3.41
C ASN A 143 8.17 11.64 2.45
N ALA A 144 8.83 12.78 2.44
CA ALA A 144 8.78 13.72 1.33
C ALA A 144 9.44 13.10 0.07
N SER A 145 9.06 13.56 -1.12
CA SER A 145 9.53 12.95 -2.37
C SER A 145 11.03 13.19 -2.58
N GLY A 146 11.79 12.10 -2.61
CA GLY A 146 13.25 12.11 -2.77
C GLY A 146 14.02 11.97 -1.46
N GLU A 147 13.37 12.04 -0.32
CA GLU A 147 13.97 11.83 1.00
C GLU A 147 13.95 10.36 1.42
N ALA A 148 14.73 10.03 2.44
CA ALA A 148 14.69 8.70 3.05
C ALA A 148 13.34 8.46 3.74
N PRO A 149 12.82 7.22 3.71
CA PRO A 149 11.61 6.88 4.45
C PRO A 149 11.81 7.00 5.96
N LEU A 150 10.82 7.55 6.66
CA LEU A 150 10.78 7.58 8.12
C LEU A 150 10.62 6.15 8.66
N GLN A 151 11.32 5.85 9.77
CA GLN A 151 11.52 4.48 10.21
C GLN A 151 10.57 4.03 11.31
N ASN A 152 10.02 4.95 12.09
CA ASN A 152 9.16 4.62 13.22
C ASN A 152 8.01 5.61 13.39
N ALA A 153 7.00 5.21 14.19
CA ALA A 153 5.78 5.98 14.39
C ALA A 153 6.03 7.34 15.08
N TRP A 154 7.06 7.45 15.92
CA TRP A 154 7.38 8.69 16.63
C TRP A 154 7.98 9.74 15.71
N GLU A 155 8.96 9.36 14.87
CA GLU A 155 9.49 10.24 13.83
C GLU A 155 8.38 10.73 12.89
N ILE A 156 7.49 9.83 12.47
CA ILE A 156 6.37 10.17 11.60
C ILE A 156 5.42 11.15 12.29
N GLN A 157 5.13 10.93 13.57
CA GLN A 157 4.27 11.84 14.34
C GLN A 157 4.92 13.21 14.50
N GLU A 158 6.22 13.29 14.74
CA GLU A 158 6.96 14.54 14.91
C GLU A 158 7.02 15.31 13.58
N GLU A 159 7.41 14.67 12.50
CA GLU A 159 7.63 15.34 11.22
C GLU A 159 6.34 15.57 10.40
N MET A 160 5.45 14.60 10.37
CA MET A 160 4.27 14.60 9.49
C MET A 160 2.93 14.55 10.24
N GLY A 161 2.93 14.37 11.54
CA GLY A 161 1.69 14.16 12.32
C GLY A 161 0.65 15.27 12.18
N HIS A 162 1.08 16.51 11.90
CA HIS A 162 0.20 17.65 11.64
C HIS A 162 -0.54 17.58 10.29
N LEU A 163 -0.10 16.72 9.37
CA LEU A 163 -0.71 16.49 8.06
C LEU A 163 -1.60 15.24 8.04
N LEU A 164 -1.47 14.36 9.05
CA LEU A 164 -2.10 13.06 9.14
C LEU A 164 -3.29 13.06 10.10
N ASP A 165 -4.30 12.26 9.78
CA ASP A 165 -5.42 12.06 10.71
C ASP A 165 -5.06 11.05 11.80
N LEU A 166 -4.16 10.10 11.51
CA LEU A 166 -3.69 9.12 12.47
C LEU A 166 -2.32 8.54 12.07
N VAL A 167 -1.51 8.21 13.07
CA VAL A 167 -0.32 7.35 12.93
C VAL A 167 -0.62 6.05 13.65
N VAL A 168 -0.57 4.93 12.92
CA VAL A 168 -0.74 3.59 13.47
C VAL A 168 0.62 3.01 13.83
N ASP A 169 0.73 2.49 15.04
CA ASP A 169 1.91 1.78 15.53
C ASP A 169 1.53 0.34 15.88
N CYS A 170 1.99 -0.60 15.09
CA CYS A 170 1.77 -2.04 15.31
C CYS A 170 3.00 -2.87 14.89
N GLY A 171 4.18 -2.37 15.24
CA GLY A 171 5.46 -3.01 14.97
C GLY A 171 6.30 -2.29 13.93
N GLU A 172 7.58 -2.64 13.88
CA GLU A 172 8.54 -2.03 12.98
C GLU A 172 8.62 -2.79 11.65
N PRO A 173 8.61 -2.08 10.51
CA PRO A 173 8.85 -2.69 9.20
C PRO A 173 10.30 -3.12 9.04
N SER A 174 10.59 -3.93 7.99
CA SER A 174 11.96 -4.39 7.68
C SER A 174 12.95 -3.27 7.31
N GLY A 175 12.45 -2.06 7.02
CA GLY A 175 13.26 -0.93 6.59
C GLY A 175 13.68 -0.96 5.11
N LEU A 176 13.37 -2.02 4.38
CA LEU A 176 13.68 -2.17 2.97
C LEU A 176 12.45 -1.96 2.09
N ALA A 177 12.62 -1.25 0.98
CA ALA A 177 11.53 -1.07 0.01
C ALA A 177 11.13 -2.40 -0.65
N SER A 178 9.88 -2.50 -1.14
CA SER A 178 9.41 -3.70 -1.86
C SER A 178 10.19 -3.94 -3.16
N THR A 179 10.38 -5.20 -3.52
CA THR A 179 10.78 -5.59 -4.87
C THR A 179 9.64 -5.31 -5.85
N VAL A 180 9.93 -4.64 -6.97
CA VAL A 180 8.91 -4.25 -7.96
C VAL A 180 9.12 -5.04 -9.23
N VAL A 181 8.09 -5.78 -9.65
CA VAL A 181 8.12 -6.62 -10.84
C VAL A 181 7.01 -6.19 -11.79
N ASP A 182 7.35 -5.97 -13.05
CA ASP A 182 6.38 -5.74 -14.13
C ASP A 182 5.94 -7.07 -14.71
N LEU A 183 4.64 -7.33 -14.65
CA LEU A 183 3.98 -8.53 -15.15
C LEU A 183 2.98 -8.19 -16.27
N THR A 184 3.16 -7.07 -16.96
CA THR A 184 2.28 -6.64 -18.05
C THR A 184 2.66 -7.20 -19.41
N GLY A 185 3.89 -7.70 -19.57
CA GLY A 185 4.41 -8.34 -20.79
C GLY A 185 4.40 -9.87 -20.70
N ASP A 186 4.92 -10.52 -21.74
CA ASP A 186 5.00 -11.98 -21.81
C ASP A 186 5.99 -12.57 -20.80
N GLU A 187 7.02 -11.80 -20.44
CA GLU A 187 8.01 -12.18 -19.44
C GLU A 187 8.05 -11.18 -18.27
N PRO A 188 8.22 -11.66 -17.03
CA PRO A 188 8.38 -10.81 -15.87
C PRO A 188 9.66 -9.96 -15.95
N VAL A 189 9.55 -8.65 -15.64
CA VAL A 189 10.68 -7.73 -15.65
C VAL A 189 10.88 -7.13 -14.26
N LEU A 190 12.10 -7.28 -13.70
CA LEU A 190 12.47 -6.63 -12.45
C LEU A 190 12.66 -5.13 -12.67
N LEU A 191 11.75 -4.30 -12.11
CA LEU A 191 11.86 -2.84 -12.18
C LEU A 191 12.69 -2.26 -11.04
N ARG A 192 12.68 -2.91 -9.87
CA ARG A 192 13.44 -2.50 -8.68
C ARG A 192 13.70 -3.71 -7.79
N ALA A 193 14.95 -3.93 -7.45
CA ALA A 193 15.33 -4.85 -6.37
C ALA A 193 14.96 -4.22 -5.01
N GLY A 194 14.51 -5.03 -4.07
CA GLY A 194 14.09 -4.64 -2.72
C GLY A 194 14.13 -5.82 -1.77
N ALA A 195 13.23 -5.82 -0.77
CA ALA A 195 13.20 -6.84 0.28
C ALA A 195 12.82 -8.24 -0.25
N GLY A 196 12.01 -8.34 -1.30
CA GLY A 196 11.65 -9.61 -1.93
C GLY A 196 12.78 -10.18 -2.78
N LYS A 197 13.04 -11.48 -2.66
CA LYS A 197 14.03 -12.18 -3.50
C LYS A 197 13.50 -12.31 -4.94
N TRP A 198 14.38 -12.11 -5.93
CA TRP A 198 14.07 -12.29 -7.34
C TRP A 198 15.29 -12.85 -8.08
N PRO A 199 15.16 -13.78 -9.04
CA PRO A 199 13.90 -14.45 -9.46
C PRO A 199 13.31 -15.34 -8.35
N LEU A 200 12.00 -15.59 -8.48
CA LEU A 200 11.25 -16.47 -7.57
C LEU A 200 11.41 -17.93 -7.95
#